data_16230fc5ec1ccb87546f8a1164cb3d54
#
_entry.id   16230fc5ec1ccb87546f8a1164cb3d54
#
_cell.length_a   1.000
_cell.length_b   1.000
_cell.length_c   1.000
_cell.angle_alpha   90.00
_cell.angle_beta   90.00
_cell.angle_gamma   90.00
#
_symmetry.space_group_name_H-M   'P 1'
#
loop_
_entity.id
_entity.type
_entity.pdbx_description
1 polymer ?
#
loop_
_entity_poly.entity_id
_entity_poly.type
_entity_poly.pdbx_seq_one_letter_code
_entity_poly.pdbx_strand_id
1 'polypeptide(L)'
;MQDKGDVLRKDHMDKWKRIFLFTITAILIYFILMTVVTPKRYKLNEGDIATVDIKAPRDIIDEEATKLKEQEVTAKVEKKFTLKNEIKIEASENIKSFFDKLINLKSNDIDEKSKIAELKKIDTINLSDSEYKELLDLSVDKDTELQWIALTAIDKAYENQIEEDSKAIADAKSIVDQYLSRQGLESNIEVILREICESQVKANYFFDQSKTDEAIKEALKGVSKVMIKKNQ
;
A
#
# COMPACT_ATOMS: atom_id res chain seq x y z
N MET A 1 -42.03 50.76 80.14
CA MET A 1 -42.34 49.83 79.01
C MET A 1 -41.52 50.19 77.81
N GLN A 2 -40.18 50.22 77.96
CA GLN A 2 -39.22 50.72 76.97
C GLN A 2 -37.94 49.86 76.74
N ASP A 3 -37.91 48.63 77.29
CA ASP A 3 -36.64 47.85 77.29
C ASP A 3 -36.65 46.60 76.41
N LYS A 4 -37.71 46.22 75.74
CA LYS A 4 -37.77 45.05 74.86
C LYS A 4 -37.36 45.33 73.37
N GLY A 5 -37.47 46.59 72.95
CA GLY A 5 -37.14 46.97 71.55
C GLY A 5 -35.68 47.06 71.25
N ASP A 6 -34.90 47.51 72.20
CA ASP A 6 -33.40 47.71 72.05
C ASP A 6 -32.64 46.39 72.09
N VAL A 7 -33.07 45.43 72.89
CA VAL A 7 -32.43 44.11 72.97
C VAL A 7 -32.55 43.30 71.65
N LEU A 8 -33.79 43.34 71.05
CA LEU A 8 -34.02 42.68 69.75
C LEU A 8 -33.27 43.33 68.60
N ARG A 9 -33.10 44.64 68.63
CA ARG A 9 -32.35 45.38 67.59
C ARG A 9 -30.85 45.16 67.68
N LYS A 10 -30.32 45.00 68.87
CA LYS A 10 -28.90 44.68 69.11
C LYS A 10 -28.57 43.26 68.72
N ASP A 11 -29.44 42.30 69.03
CA ASP A 11 -29.23 40.91 68.66
C ASP A 11 -29.35 40.68 67.12
N HIS A 12 -30.21 41.45 66.44
CA HIS A 12 -30.30 41.44 65.01
C HIS A 12 -29.08 42.06 64.28
N MET A 13 -28.51 43.15 64.85
CA MET A 13 -27.31 43.76 64.36
C MET A 13 -26.09 42.86 64.55
N ASP A 14 -26.02 42.09 65.64
CA ASP A 14 -24.91 41.17 65.89
C ASP A 14 -25.00 39.93 64.95
N LYS A 15 -26.18 39.48 64.58
CA LYS A 15 -26.37 38.43 63.58
C LYS A 15 -25.91 38.88 62.20
N TRP A 16 -26.24 40.09 61.79
CA TRP A 16 -25.80 40.67 60.51
C TRP A 16 -24.26 40.86 60.44
N LYS A 17 -23.65 41.29 61.53
CA LYS A 17 -22.19 41.43 61.63
C LYS A 17 -21.52 40.07 61.55
N ARG A 18 -22.05 39.03 62.12
CA ARG A 18 -21.57 37.65 62.03
C ARG A 18 -21.67 37.12 60.60
N ILE A 19 -22.82 37.29 59.94
CA ILE A 19 -23.02 36.87 58.55
C ILE A 19 -22.02 37.62 57.66
N PHE A 20 -21.85 38.91 57.84
CA PHE A 20 -20.91 39.73 57.09
C PHE A 20 -19.45 39.24 57.27
N LEU A 21 -19.07 38.93 58.48
CA LEU A 21 -17.76 38.37 58.80
C LEU A 21 -17.51 37.03 58.12
N PHE A 22 -18.50 36.10 58.21
CA PHE A 22 -18.42 34.82 57.52
C PHE A 22 -18.33 34.93 56.00
N THR A 23 -19.07 35.90 55.40
CA THR A 23 -19.04 36.15 53.98
C THR A 23 -17.64 36.65 53.53
N ILE A 24 -17.06 37.60 54.29
CA ILE A 24 -15.72 38.10 53.98
C ILE A 24 -14.68 36.98 54.14
N THR A 25 -14.79 36.17 55.16
CA THR A 25 -13.86 35.02 55.38
C THR A 25 -13.98 34.01 54.23
N ALA A 26 -15.18 33.67 53.80
CA ALA A 26 -15.41 32.76 52.70
C ALA A 26 -14.86 33.29 51.39
N ILE A 27 -15.04 34.60 51.09
CA ILE A 27 -14.44 35.26 49.93
C ILE A 27 -12.90 35.21 49.99
N LEU A 28 -12.35 35.47 51.14
CA LEU A 28 -10.87 35.46 51.32
C LEU A 28 -10.27 34.07 51.13
N ILE A 29 -10.94 33.02 51.67
CA ILE A 29 -10.58 31.63 51.46
C ILE A 29 -10.69 31.25 49.96
N TYR A 30 -11.77 31.71 49.31
CA TYR A 30 -11.97 31.49 47.87
C TYR A 30 -10.83 32.09 47.04
N PHE A 31 -10.41 33.33 47.31
CA PHE A 31 -9.28 33.96 46.63
C PHE A 31 -7.96 33.23 46.88
N ILE A 32 -7.71 32.76 48.11
CA ILE A 32 -6.52 31.98 48.42
C ILE A 32 -6.50 30.65 47.65
N LEU A 33 -7.64 29.95 47.61
CA LEU A 33 -7.76 28.69 46.86
C LEU A 33 -7.61 28.90 45.36
N MET A 34 -8.16 29.98 44.83
CA MET A 34 -8.01 30.30 43.39
C MET A 34 -6.53 30.49 43.00
N THR A 35 -5.72 31.12 43.83
CA THR A 35 -4.29 31.34 43.54
C THR A 35 -3.47 30.06 43.63
N VAL A 36 -3.90 29.10 44.45
CA VAL A 36 -3.18 27.82 44.65
C VAL A 36 -3.59 26.78 43.60
N VAL A 37 -4.87 26.80 43.20
CA VAL A 37 -5.42 25.78 42.27
C VAL A 37 -5.26 26.18 40.81
N THR A 38 -5.07 27.48 40.50
CA THR A 38 -4.93 27.91 39.11
C THR A 38 -3.60 27.41 38.53
N PRO A 39 -3.59 26.53 37.52
CA PRO A 39 -2.35 26.05 36.94
C PRO A 39 -1.63 27.22 36.25
N LYS A 40 -0.32 27.31 36.47
CA LYS A 40 0.52 28.29 35.77
C LYS A 40 0.44 28.03 34.28
N ARG A 41 -0.09 28.98 33.52
CA ARG A 41 -0.11 28.94 32.05
C ARG A 41 1.14 29.63 31.55
N TYR A 42 1.97 28.88 30.82
CA TYR A 42 3.11 29.45 30.12
C TYR A 42 2.66 29.79 28.69
N LYS A 43 2.88 31.04 28.27
CA LYS A 43 2.65 31.47 26.88
C LYS A 43 4.00 31.41 26.18
N LEU A 44 4.30 30.28 25.58
CA LEU A 44 5.48 30.07 24.74
C LEU A 44 4.99 29.72 23.33
N ASN A 45 5.63 30.30 22.33
CA ASN A 45 5.48 29.94 20.93
C ASN A 45 6.65 29.04 20.52
N GLU A 46 6.52 28.39 19.40
CA GLU A 46 7.61 27.61 18.81
C GLU A 46 8.81 28.52 18.50
N GLY A 47 9.98 28.17 19.04
CA GLY A 47 11.20 28.97 18.94
C GLY A 47 11.44 29.95 20.10
N ASP A 48 10.50 30.12 21.04
CA ASP A 48 10.70 30.96 22.23
C ASP A 48 11.67 30.27 23.23
N ILE A 49 12.54 31.10 23.85
CA ILE A 49 13.44 30.61 24.91
C ILE A 49 12.70 30.72 26.24
N ALA A 50 12.51 29.58 26.91
CA ALA A 50 11.92 29.56 28.25
C ALA A 50 12.85 30.26 29.27
N THR A 51 12.31 31.25 29.98
CA THR A 51 13.03 31.99 31.02
C THR A 51 13.05 31.29 32.37
N VAL A 52 12.31 30.22 32.52
CA VAL A 52 12.20 29.39 33.74
C VAL A 52 12.10 27.93 33.36
N ASP A 53 12.59 27.05 34.25
CA ASP A 53 12.41 25.60 34.08
C ASP A 53 10.92 25.25 34.19
N ILE A 54 10.38 24.73 33.12
CA ILE A 54 8.99 24.25 33.07
C ILE A 54 9.01 22.75 33.25
N LYS A 55 8.59 22.28 34.42
CA LYS A 55 8.55 20.85 34.72
C LYS A 55 7.14 20.28 34.58
N ALA A 56 7.03 19.06 34.07
CA ALA A 56 5.75 18.39 33.98
C ALA A 56 5.15 18.14 35.38
N PRO A 57 3.93 18.59 35.67
CA PRO A 57 3.30 18.40 36.97
C PRO A 57 2.85 16.94 37.22
N ARG A 58 2.74 16.17 36.16
CA ARG A 58 2.39 14.73 36.12
C ARG A 58 2.98 14.09 34.88
N ASP A 59 2.97 12.77 34.84
CA ASP A 59 3.34 12.05 33.63
C ASP A 59 2.37 12.41 32.50
N ILE A 60 2.92 12.87 31.36
CA ILE A 60 2.17 13.23 30.17
C ILE A 60 2.75 12.52 28.96
N ILE A 61 1.91 12.27 27.97
CA ILE A 61 2.37 11.69 26.70
C ILE A 61 3.06 12.81 25.90
N ASP A 62 4.26 12.54 25.43
CA ASP A 62 4.93 13.34 24.41
C ASP A 62 4.38 12.93 23.04
N GLU A 63 3.43 13.69 22.55
CA GLU A 63 2.76 13.39 21.29
C GLU A 63 3.71 13.52 20.10
N GLU A 64 4.61 14.51 20.12
CA GLU A 64 5.57 14.71 19.03
C GLU A 64 6.62 13.61 18.97
N ALA A 65 7.24 13.29 20.11
CA ALA A 65 8.21 12.20 20.17
C ALA A 65 7.53 10.83 19.86
N THR A 66 6.28 10.64 20.26
CA THR A 66 5.50 9.45 19.90
C THR A 66 5.27 9.38 18.40
N LYS A 67 4.85 10.49 17.78
CA LYS A 67 4.61 10.58 16.34
C LYS A 67 5.89 10.36 15.52
N LEU A 68 7.01 10.93 15.95
CA LEU A 68 8.31 10.69 15.30
C LEU A 68 8.66 9.20 15.33
N LYS A 69 8.48 8.54 16.48
CA LYS A 69 8.71 7.10 16.62
C LYS A 69 7.78 6.26 15.74
N GLU A 70 6.51 6.65 15.62
CA GLU A 70 5.55 6.01 14.71
C GLU A 70 5.97 6.19 13.23
N GLN A 71 6.45 7.37 12.85
CA GLN A 71 6.96 7.64 11.51
C GLN A 71 8.21 6.82 11.19
N GLU A 72 9.15 6.70 12.14
CA GLU A 72 10.34 5.86 11.99
C GLU A 72 9.99 4.38 11.79
N VAL A 73 9.02 3.88 12.55
CA VAL A 73 8.55 2.49 12.43
C VAL A 73 7.85 2.29 11.08
N THR A 74 6.99 3.21 10.68
CA THR A 74 6.30 3.17 9.38
C THR A 74 7.29 3.18 8.21
N ALA A 75 8.33 4.01 8.27
CA ALA A 75 9.34 4.11 7.23
C ALA A 75 10.20 2.83 7.07
N LYS A 76 10.26 2.00 8.11
CA LYS A 76 10.99 0.72 8.10
C LYS A 76 10.14 -0.45 7.57
N VAL A 77 8.84 -0.27 7.43
CA VAL A 77 7.98 -1.33 6.88
C VAL A 77 8.22 -1.47 5.38
N GLU A 78 8.62 -2.66 4.97
CA GLU A 78 8.82 -2.98 3.56
C GLU A 78 7.48 -3.01 2.82
N LYS A 79 7.49 -2.52 1.58
CA LYS A 79 6.36 -2.62 0.67
C LYS A 79 5.99 -4.08 0.45
N LYS A 80 4.72 -4.39 0.48
CA LYS A 80 4.19 -5.74 0.22
C LYS A 80 3.67 -5.82 -1.20
N PHE A 81 3.85 -6.99 -1.79
CA PHE A 81 3.44 -7.27 -3.16
C PHE A 81 2.58 -8.53 -3.20
N THR A 82 1.79 -8.66 -4.24
CA THR A 82 0.97 -9.84 -4.51
C THR A 82 1.32 -10.41 -5.87
N LEU A 83 1.61 -11.73 -5.89
CA LEU A 83 1.80 -12.50 -7.10
C LEU A 83 0.43 -12.93 -7.65
N LYS A 84 0.19 -12.63 -8.93
CA LYS A 84 -1.01 -13.04 -9.69
C LYS A 84 -0.65 -14.16 -10.65
N ASN A 85 -0.83 -15.38 -10.22
CA ASN A 85 -0.55 -16.58 -11.04
C ASN A 85 -1.48 -16.70 -12.26
N GLU A 86 -2.65 -16.06 -12.21
CA GLU A 86 -3.63 -16.04 -13.30
C GLU A 86 -3.04 -15.49 -14.60
N ILE A 87 -2.09 -14.53 -14.50
CA ILE A 87 -1.43 -13.90 -15.66
C ILE A 87 -0.56 -14.93 -16.40
N LYS A 88 0.19 -15.78 -15.70
CA LYS A 88 0.95 -16.88 -16.30
C LYS A 88 0.03 -17.89 -16.96
N ILE A 89 -1.07 -18.25 -16.28
CA ILE A 89 -2.06 -19.20 -16.81
C ILE A 89 -2.67 -18.65 -18.09
N GLU A 90 -3.12 -17.36 -18.08
CA GLU A 90 -3.67 -16.70 -19.26
C GLU A 90 -2.67 -16.70 -20.44
N ALA A 91 -1.40 -16.36 -20.17
CA ALA A 91 -0.35 -16.39 -21.19
C ALA A 91 -0.20 -17.77 -21.84
N SER A 92 -0.18 -18.81 -21.02
CA SER A 92 -0.08 -20.22 -21.50
C SER A 92 -1.34 -20.65 -22.27
N GLU A 93 -2.53 -20.27 -21.80
CA GLU A 93 -3.80 -20.58 -22.48
C GLU A 93 -3.92 -19.85 -23.82
N ASN A 94 -3.46 -18.60 -23.92
CA ASN A 94 -3.44 -17.85 -25.18
C ASN A 94 -2.55 -18.52 -26.22
N ILE A 95 -1.35 -18.94 -25.85
CA ILE A 95 -0.43 -19.66 -26.74
C ILE A 95 -1.04 -20.99 -27.17
N LYS A 96 -1.54 -21.76 -26.22
CA LYS A 96 -2.18 -23.05 -26.52
C LYS A 96 -3.36 -22.88 -27.46
N SER A 97 -4.25 -21.94 -27.17
CA SER A 97 -5.43 -21.66 -28.00
C SER A 97 -5.05 -21.22 -29.42
N PHE A 98 -3.97 -20.44 -29.56
CA PHE A 98 -3.45 -20.02 -30.85
C PHE A 98 -3.00 -21.24 -31.70
N PHE A 99 -2.15 -22.11 -31.14
CA PHE A 99 -1.64 -23.29 -31.87
C PHE A 99 -2.74 -24.30 -32.13
N ASP A 100 -3.64 -24.53 -31.18
CA ASP A 100 -4.82 -25.41 -31.37
C ASP A 100 -5.69 -24.93 -32.54
N LYS A 101 -5.90 -23.59 -32.66
CA LYS A 101 -6.64 -22.99 -33.77
C LYS A 101 -5.88 -23.09 -35.07
N LEU A 102 -4.55 -22.86 -35.07
CA LEU A 102 -3.69 -23.01 -36.23
C LEU A 102 -3.76 -24.41 -36.81
N ILE A 103 -3.59 -25.44 -35.96
CA ILE A 103 -3.64 -26.86 -36.34
C ILE A 103 -5.03 -27.21 -36.88
N ASN A 104 -6.09 -26.72 -36.25
CA ASN A 104 -7.47 -26.97 -36.71
C ASN A 104 -7.72 -26.37 -38.10
N LEU A 105 -7.29 -25.13 -38.33
CA LEU A 105 -7.48 -24.44 -39.62
C LEU A 105 -6.71 -25.12 -40.77
N LYS A 106 -5.57 -25.78 -40.48
CA LYS A 106 -4.85 -26.54 -41.51
C LYS A 106 -5.67 -27.69 -42.06
N SER A 107 -6.48 -28.35 -41.21
CA SER A 107 -7.34 -29.45 -41.58
C SER A 107 -8.61 -29.00 -42.35
N ASN A 108 -8.94 -27.71 -42.32
CA ASN A 108 -10.13 -27.20 -42.97
C ASN A 108 -9.85 -26.90 -44.44
N ASP A 109 -10.78 -27.25 -45.34
CA ASP A 109 -10.73 -27.00 -46.77
C ASP A 109 -11.24 -25.56 -47.09
N ILE A 110 -10.53 -24.57 -46.58
CA ILE A 110 -10.77 -23.14 -46.86
C ILE A 110 -9.49 -22.50 -47.40
N ASP A 111 -9.64 -21.43 -48.17
CA ASP A 111 -8.53 -20.73 -48.78
C ASP A 111 -7.57 -20.09 -47.71
N GLU A 112 -6.30 -19.93 -48.07
CA GLU A 112 -5.26 -19.41 -47.19
C GLU A 112 -5.61 -18.04 -46.58
N LYS A 113 -6.18 -17.13 -47.40
CA LYS A 113 -6.60 -15.79 -46.91
C LYS A 113 -7.63 -15.87 -45.80
N SER A 114 -8.60 -16.78 -45.96
CA SER A 114 -9.62 -17.05 -44.92
C SER A 114 -9.01 -17.66 -43.67
N LYS A 115 -8.02 -18.56 -43.78
CA LYS A 115 -7.31 -19.09 -42.61
C LYS A 115 -6.58 -17.99 -41.84
N ILE A 116 -5.85 -17.10 -42.55
CA ILE A 116 -5.16 -15.96 -41.93
C ILE A 116 -6.20 -15.01 -41.28
N ALA A 117 -7.31 -14.72 -41.94
CA ALA A 117 -8.37 -13.86 -41.35
C ALA A 117 -8.96 -14.45 -40.08
N GLU A 118 -9.08 -15.79 -40.01
CA GLU A 118 -9.53 -16.46 -38.78
C GLU A 118 -8.49 -16.44 -37.66
N LEU A 119 -7.18 -16.56 -37.97
CA LEU A 119 -6.10 -16.45 -37.00
C LEU A 119 -6.03 -15.05 -36.41
N LYS A 120 -6.18 -14.01 -37.24
CA LYS A 120 -6.19 -12.60 -36.82
C LYS A 120 -7.33 -12.23 -35.86
N LYS A 121 -8.35 -13.06 -35.74
CA LYS A 121 -9.40 -12.86 -34.71
C LYS A 121 -8.90 -13.16 -33.28
N ILE A 122 -7.68 -13.68 -33.16
CA ILE A 122 -7.04 -13.86 -31.85
C ILE A 122 -6.29 -12.58 -31.52
N ASP A 123 -6.95 -11.67 -30.83
CA ASP A 123 -6.43 -10.31 -30.52
C ASP A 123 -5.15 -10.31 -29.66
N THR A 124 -4.84 -11.43 -29.00
CA THR A 124 -3.71 -11.54 -28.08
C THR A 124 -2.37 -11.80 -28.77
N ILE A 125 -2.39 -12.26 -30.04
CA ILE A 125 -1.20 -12.55 -30.86
C ILE A 125 -1.38 -11.89 -32.22
N ASN A 126 -0.52 -10.97 -32.57
CA ASN A 126 -0.60 -10.18 -33.80
C ASN A 126 0.66 -10.35 -34.62
N LEU A 127 0.57 -11.19 -35.66
CA LEU A 127 1.62 -11.45 -36.62
C LEU A 127 1.31 -10.81 -37.98
N SER A 128 2.30 -10.64 -38.84
CA SER A 128 2.09 -10.25 -40.23
C SER A 128 1.46 -11.37 -41.06
N ASP A 129 0.87 -11.03 -42.21
CA ASP A 129 0.30 -12.03 -43.13
C ASP A 129 1.33 -13.06 -43.62
N SER A 130 2.58 -12.63 -43.81
CA SER A 130 3.70 -13.51 -44.18
C SER A 130 4.03 -14.52 -43.10
N GLU A 131 4.02 -14.10 -41.82
CA GLU A 131 4.31 -14.96 -40.68
C GLU A 131 3.19 -15.97 -40.43
N TYR A 132 1.93 -15.55 -40.55
CA TYR A 132 0.80 -16.48 -40.50
C TYR A 132 0.86 -17.53 -41.62
N LYS A 133 1.22 -17.09 -42.84
CA LYS A 133 1.39 -17.99 -43.99
C LYS A 133 2.50 -19.00 -43.70
N GLU A 134 3.65 -18.55 -43.23
CA GLU A 134 4.78 -19.41 -42.91
C GLU A 134 4.41 -20.49 -41.88
N LEU A 135 3.68 -20.12 -40.81
CA LEU A 135 3.16 -21.07 -39.86
C LEU A 135 2.16 -22.06 -40.50
N LEU A 136 1.30 -21.59 -41.42
CA LEU A 136 0.33 -22.45 -42.12
C LEU A 136 1.03 -23.47 -43.07
N ASP A 137 2.21 -23.14 -43.59
CA ASP A 137 2.99 -24.03 -44.49
C ASP A 137 3.76 -25.12 -43.73
N LEU A 138 3.91 -25.01 -42.40
CA LEU A 138 4.53 -26.04 -41.56
C LEU A 138 3.65 -27.30 -41.43
N SER A 139 4.27 -28.42 -41.06
CA SER A 139 3.54 -29.63 -40.71
C SER A 139 2.87 -29.52 -39.33
N VAL A 140 1.80 -30.27 -39.08
CA VAL A 140 1.12 -30.31 -37.79
C VAL A 140 2.06 -30.81 -36.67
N ASP A 141 2.97 -31.72 -36.98
CA ASP A 141 3.95 -32.18 -36.00
C ASP A 141 4.90 -31.06 -35.58
N LYS A 142 5.30 -30.22 -36.56
CA LYS A 142 6.12 -29.04 -36.26
C LYS A 142 5.39 -27.99 -35.43
N ASP A 143 4.09 -27.75 -35.71
CA ASP A 143 3.29 -26.85 -34.89
C ASP A 143 3.18 -27.33 -33.43
N THR A 144 3.01 -28.64 -33.25
CA THR A 144 2.94 -29.24 -31.91
C THR A 144 4.27 -29.10 -31.16
N GLU A 145 5.41 -29.26 -31.88
CA GLU A 145 6.75 -29.00 -31.33
C GLU A 145 6.90 -27.52 -30.92
N LEU A 146 6.51 -26.60 -31.80
CA LEU A 146 6.59 -25.16 -31.56
C LEU A 146 5.69 -24.73 -30.39
N GLN A 147 4.50 -25.29 -30.28
CA GLN A 147 3.60 -25.06 -29.15
C GLN A 147 4.29 -25.45 -27.83
N TRP A 148 4.90 -26.63 -27.78
CA TRP A 148 5.62 -27.08 -26.58
C TRP A 148 6.81 -26.17 -26.23
N ILE A 149 7.58 -25.76 -27.24
CA ILE A 149 8.72 -24.83 -27.06
C ILE A 149 8.22 -23.48 -26.53
N ALA A 150 7.14 -22.91 -27.10
CA ALA A 150 6.55 -21.65 -26.69
C ALA A 150 6.03 -21.71 -25.24
N LEU A 151 5.31 -22.76 -24.89
CA LEU A 151 4.82 -22.96 -23.50
C LEU A 151 5.97 -23.06 -22.51
N THR A 152 7.04 -23.77 -22.88
CA THR A 152 8.24 -23.88 -22.03
C THR A 152 8.97 -22.53 -21.90
N ALA A 153 9.02 -21.74 -22.98
CA ALA A 153 9.62 -20.40 -22.95
C ALA A 153 8.86 -19.46 -21.97
N ILE A 154 7.53 -19.52 -21.99
CA ILE A 154 6.69 -18.78 -21.05
C ILE A 154 6.87 -19.28 -19.62
N ASP A 155 6.92 -20.59 -19.41
CA ASP A 155 7.21 -21.14 -18.08
C ASP A 155 8.53 -20.60 -17.52
N LYS A 156 9.57 -20.53 -18.36
CA LYS A 156 10.88 -19.97 -17.99
C LYS A 156 10.81 -18.47 -17.67
N ALA A 157 10.10 -17.69 -18.47
CA ALA A 157 9.93 -16.26 -18.22
C ALA A 157 9.26 -15.97 -16.87
N TYR A 158 8.29 -16.81 -16.49
CA TYR A 158 7.52 -16.70 -15.25
C TYR A 158 8.08 -17.54 -14.08
N GLU A 159 9.28 -18.13 -14.18
CA GLU A 159 9.98 -18.73 -13.03
C GLU A 159 10.30 -17.69 -11.96
N ASN A 160 10.54 -16.45 -12.39
CA ASN A 160 10.72 -15.30 -11.51
C ASN A 160 9.47 -14.42 -11.49
N GLN A 161 9.35 -13.63 -10.44
CA GLN A 161 8.32 -12.60 -10.34
C GLN A 161 8.66 -11.45 -11.30
N ILE A 162 7.67 -11.01 -12.09
CA ILE A 162 7.82 -9.92 -13.04
C ILE A 162 7.10 -8.71 -12.45
N GLU A 163 7.87 -7.73 -11.97
CA GLU A 163 7.34 -6.47 -11.43
C GLU A 163 6.73 -5.60 -12.53
N GLU A 164 5.90 -4.63 -12.13
CA GLU A 164 5.22 -3.70 -13.04
C GLU A 164 6.15 -2.57 -13.50
N ASP A 165 7.35 -2.91 -13.89
CA ASP A 165 8.29 -1.96 -14.46
C ASP A 165 8.85 -2.47 -15.82
N SER A 166 9.30 -1.52 -16.66
CA SER A 166 9.76 -1.82 -18.01
C SER A 166 11.02 -2.70 -18.03
N LYS A 167 11.85 -2.64 -17.00
CA LYS A 167 13.08 -3.42 -16.91
C LYS A 167 12.77 -4.87 -16.59
N ALA A 168 11.94 -5.14 -15.60
CA ALA A 168 11.54 -6.49 -15.23
C ALA A 168 10.84 -7.22 -16.39
N ILE A 169 9.99 -6.51 -17.14
CA ILE A 169 9.35 -7.05 -18.34
C ILE A 169 10.38 -7.33 -19.43
N ALA A 170 11.35 -6.43 -19.66
CA ALA A 170 12.41 -6.63 -20.64
C ALA A 170 13.32 -7.80 -20.25
N ASP A 171 13.66 -7.93 -18.97
CA ASP A 171 14.46 -9.04 -18.46
C ASP A 171 13.73 -10.39 -18.66
N ALA A 172 12.42 -10.44 -18.41
CA ALA A 172 11.61 -11.62 -18.65
C ALA A 172 11.53 -11.99 -20.15
N LYS A 173 11.38 -11.00 -21.04
CA LYS A 173 11.48 -11.21 -22.51
C LYS A 173 12.85 -11.71 -22.94
N SER A 174 13.92 -11.20 -22.34
CA SER A 174 15.27 -11.69 -22.58
C SER A 174 15.45 -13.17 -22.20
N ILE A 175 14.76 -13.66 -21.18
CA ILE A 175 14.75 -15.08 -20.83
C ILE A 175 14.09 -15.91 -21.92
N VAL A 176 12.95 -15.44 -22.48
CA VAL A 176 12.30 -16.06 -23.65
C VAL A 176 13.28 -16.17 -24.80
N ASP A 177 13.92 -15.07 -25.17
CA ASP A 177 14.88 -14.97 -26.26
C ASP A 177 16.06 -15.94 -26.11
N GLN A 178 16.69 -15.95 -24.93
CA GLN A 178 17.76 -16.88 -24.60
C GLN A 178 17.35 -18.35 -24.64
N TYR A 179 16.10 -18.65 -24.30
CA TYR A 179 15.61 -20.01 -24.38
C TYR A 179 15.38 -20.43 -25.83
N LEU A 180 14.71 -19.59 -26.65
CA LEU A 180 14.39 -19.89 -28.04
C LEU A 180 15.65 -20.06 -28.90
N SER A 181 16.65 -19.19 -28.72
CA SER A 181 17.92 -19.26 -29.47
C SER A 181 18.69 -20.56 -29.26
N ARG A 182 18.41 -21.32 -28.23
CA ARG A 182 19.02 -22.63 -27.94
C ARG A 182 18.26 -23.82 -28.51
N GLN A 183 17.09 -23.60 -29.11
CA GLN A 183 16.25 -24.69 -29.63
C GLN A 183 16.64 -25.14 -31.03
N GLY A 184 17.56 -24.45 -31.71
CA GLY A 184 17.98 -24.80 -33.05
C GLY A 184 16.92 -24.65 -34.14
N LEU A 185 16.00 -23.68 -33.91
CA LEU A 185 14.95 -23.33 -34.85
C LEU A 185 15.53 -22.62 -36.10
N GLU A 186 14.82 -22.68 -37.22
CA GLU A 186 15.09 -21.82 -38.36
C GLU A 186 14.91 -20.36 -37.97
N SER A 187 15.77 -19.47 -38.46
CA SER A 187 15.83 -18.06 -38.01
C SER A 187 14.49 -17.32 -38.13
N ASN A 188 13.74 -17.58 -39.18
CA ASN A 188 12.41 -17.02 -39.42
C ASN A 188 11.38 -17.53 -38.39
N ILE A 189 11.36 -18.83 -38.13
CA ILE A 189 10.49 -19.48 -37.12
C ILE A 189 10.83 -19.02 -35.70
N GLU A 190 12.14 -18.86 -35.41
CA GLU A 190 12.58 -18.32 -34.14
C GLU A 190 12.03 -16.91 -33.91
N VAL A 191 12.06 -16.03 -34.93
CA VAL A 191 11.53 -14.66 -34.83
C VAL A 191 10.02 -14.69 -34.57
N ILE A 192 9.26 -15.47 -35.34
CA ILE A 192 7.80 -15.62 -35.18
C ILE A 192 7.46 -16.12 -33.76
N LEU A 193 8.18 -17.17 -33.31
CA LEU A 193 7.91 -17.74 -31.99
C LEU A 193 8.26 -16.77 -30.87
N ARG A 194 9.32 -15.94 -31.06
CA ARG A 194 9.67 -14.87 -30.15
C ARG A 194 8.56 -13.84 -30.04
N GLU A 195 8.01 -13.36 -31.16
CA GLU A 195 6.91 -12.39 -31.17
C GLU A 195 5.66 -12.94 -30.46
N ILE A 196 5.32 -14.21 -30.71
CA ILE A 196 4.23 -14.90 -30.03
C ILE A 196 4.46 -14.90 -28.52
N CYS A 197 5.62 -15.36 -28.07
CA CYS A 197 5.91 -15.48 -26.64
C CYS A 197 6.02 -14.13 -25.95
N GLU A 198 6.75 -13.17 -26.55
CA GLU A 198 6.96 -11.85 -25.96
C GLU A 198 5.67 -11.04 -25.82
N SER A 199 4.68 -11.24 -26.74
CA SER A 199 3.37 -10.62 -26.65
C SER A 199 2.61 -11.07 -25.38
N GLN A 200 2.94 -12.23 -24.85
CA GLN A 200 2.29 -12.82 -23.66
C GLN A 200 3.02 -12.51 -22.36
N VAL A 201 4.24 -11.93 -22.40
CA VAL A 201 4.99 -11.56 -21.20
C VAL A 201 4.43 -10.27 -20.61
N LYS A 202 3.83 -10.36 -19.43
CA LYS A 202 3.24 -9.25 -18.66
C LYS A 202 3.71 -9.30 -17.22
N ALA A 203 3.65 -8.18 -16.51
CA ALA A 203 3.88 -8.15 -15.07
C ALA A 203 2.89 -9.07 -14.35
N ASN A 204 3.38 -9.83 -13.35
CA ASN A 204 2.55 -10.68 -12.50
C ASN A 204 2.76 -10.43 -11.01
N TYR A 205 3.61 -9.47 -10.65
CA TYR A 205 3.95 -9.14 -9.27
C TYR A 205 3.67 -7.65 -9.03
N PHE A 206 2.63 -7.36 -8.26
CA PHE A 206 2.05 -6.01 -8.11
C PHE A 206 2.16 -5.53 -6.69
N PHE A 207 2.45 -4.24 -6.51
CA PHE A 207 2.39 -3.60 -5.21
C PHE A 207 0.99 -3.74 -4.59
N ASP A 208 0.95 -4.17 -3.32
CA ASP A 208 -0.29 -4.39 -2.56
C ASP A 208 -0.37 -3.37 -1.42
N GLN A 209 -1.13 -2.30 -1.67
CA GLN A 209 -1.34 -1.24 -0.69
C GLN A 209 -2.01 -1.77 0.57
N SER A 210 -3.00 -2.66 0.43
CA SER A 210 -3.77 -3.20 1.57
C SER A 210 -2.88 -4.00 2.51
N LYS A 211 -2.06 -4.90 1.96
CA LYS A 211 -1.09 -5.69 2.75
C LYS A 211 -0.01 -4.81 3.38
N THR A 212 0.41 -3.76 2.68
CA THR A 212 1.38 -2.80 3.20
C THR A 212 0.80 -2.03 4.38
N ASP A 213 -0.45 -1.55 4.26
CA ASP A 213 -1.15 -0.83 5.33
C ASP A 213 -1.43 -1.74 6.54
N GLU A 214 -1.75 -3.01 6.31
CA GLU A 214 -1.88 -4.01 7.38
C GLU A 214 -0.55 -4.23 8.11
N ALA A 215 0.55 -4.34 7.38
CA ALA A 215 1.89 -4.48 7.96
C ALA A 215 2.28 -3.23 8.78
N ILE A 216 1.96 -2.02 8.29
CA ILE A 216 2.15 -0.77 9.02
C ILE A 216 1.33 -0.76 10.31
N LYS A 217 0.04 -1.09 10.23
CA LYS A 217 -0.84 -1.16 11.41
C LYS A 217 -0.32 -2.14 12.46
N GLU A 218 0.19 -3.29 12.03
CA GLU A 218 0.74 -4.28 12.94
C GLU A 218 2.04 -3.79 13.58
N ALA A 219 2.93 -3.17 12.81
CA ALA A 219 4.16 -2.58 13.32
C ALA A 219 3.90 -1.47 14.34
N LEU A 220 2.87 -0.64 14.11
CA LEU A 220 2.48 0.45 15.00
C LEU A 220 1.90 -0.04 16.35
N LYS A 221 1.30 -1.24 16.41
CA LYS A 221 0.82 -1.82 17.69
C LYS A 221 1.95 -2.03 18.69
N GLY A 222 3.18 -2.26 18.21
CA GLY A 222 4.37 -2.41 19.03
C GLY A 222 4.98 -1.09 19.54
N VAL A 223 4.48 0.06 19.07
CA VAL A 223 5.03 1.36 19.43
C VAL A 223 4.48 1.81 20.77
N SER A 224 5.34 1.81 21.80
CA SER A 224 5.00 2.39 23.10
C SER A 224 5.03 3.92 23.02
N LYS A 225 4.04 4.57 23.64
CA LYS A 225 3.99 6.02 23.77
C LYS A 225 5.20 6.55 24.54
N VAL A 226 5.77 7.62 24.04
CA VAL A 226 6.83 8.32 24.76
C VAL A 226 6.21 9.15 25.87
N MET A 227 6.77 9.09 27.07
CA MET A 227 6.24 9.75 28.25
C MET A 227 7.25 10.78 28.77
N ILE A 228 6.79 12.00 29.00
CA ILE A 228 7.50 12.98 29.82
C ILE A 228 7.10 12.69 31.28
N LYS A 229 8.05 12.28 32.09
CA LYS A 229 7.78 11.95 33.49
C LYS A 229 7.60 13.20 34.33
N LYS A 230 6.86 13.06 35.43
CA LYS A 230 6.71 14.11 36.43
C LYS A 230 8.08 14.59 36.87
N ASN A 231 8.27 15.93 36.95
CA ASN A 231 9.52 16.64 37.31
C ASN A 231 10.68 16.49 36.30
N GLN A 232 10.42 15.97 35.12
CA GLN A 232 11.37 16.01 34.00
C GLN A 232 11.28 17.33 33.28
#